data_478f345666f010c7c5f2d4edb650edfb
#
_entry.id   478f345666f010c7c5f2d4edb650edfb
#
_cell.length_a   1.000
_cell.length_b   1.000
_cell.length_c   1.000
_cell.angle_alpha   90.00
_cell.angle_beta   90.00
_cell.angle_gamma   90.00
#
_symmetry.space_group_name_H-M   'P 1'
#
loop_
_entity.id
_entity.type
_entity.pdbx_description
1 polymer ?
#
loop_
_entity_poly.entity_id
_entity_poly.type
_entity_poly.pdbx_seq_one_letter_code
_entity_poly.pdbx_strand_id
1 'polypeptide(L)'
;YEKFITAEQKQLVAIIAGGIAGTIGFVGLTMLVFRRLFVERIRATSTKSDIAVLLILWIQIMLGLLTIPVSLSHHDATVMINLSEWVQHILTFRSGASDYIVETDFIFHLHLILGMTIFLLFPFTRLVHMLSVPVKYIARPYQVVRSKNGRR
;
A
#
# COMPACT_ATOMS: atom_id res chain seq x y z
N TYR A 1 -12.98 -1.21 -23.86
CA TYR A 1 -11.77 -0.64 -23.22
C TYR A 1 -10.46 -1.20 -23.81
N GLU A 2 -10.51 -2.24 -24.64
CA GLU A 2 -9.33 -2.84 -25.27
C GLU A 2 -8.80 -2.09 -26.52
N LYS A 3 -9.42 -0.99 -26.90
CA LYS A 3 -9.10 -0.27 -28.16
C LYS A 3 -7.73 0.43 -28.18
N PHE A 4 -7.07 0.64 -27.04
CA PHE A 4 -5.84 1.44 -26.98
C PHE A 4 -4.62 0.75 -26.34
N ILE A 5 -4.80 -0.23 -25.44
CA ILE A 5 -3.70 -0.88 -24.71
C ILE A 5 -4.02 -2.36 -24.53
N THR A 6 -3.12 -3.26 -24.95
CA THR A 6 -3.28 -4.71 -24.77
C THR A 6 -3.13 -5.11 -23.30
N ALA A 7 -3.63 -6.28 -22.91
CA ALA A 7 -3.49 -6.80 -21.55
C ALA A 7 -2.02 -6.95 -21.14
N GLU A 8 -1.17 -7.40 -22.03
CA GLU A 8 0.28 -7.51 -21.81
C GLU A 8 0.95 -6.15 -21.56
N GLN A 9 0.57 -5.12 -22.31
CA GLN A 9 1.08 -3.76 -22.09
C GLN A 9 0.65 -3.21 -20.73
N LYS A 10 -0.60 -3.48 -20.32
CA LYS A 10 -1.08 -3.10 -18.97
C LYS A 10 -0.29 -3.81 -17.88
N GLN A 11 -0.02 -5.11 -18.06
CA GLN A 11 0.81 -5.89 -17.13
C GLN A 11 2.21 -5.32 -17.03
N LEU A 12 2.87 -5.03 -18.15
CA LEU A 12 4.21 -4.47 -18.18
C LEU A 12 4.27 -3.11 -17.46
N VAL A 13 3.32 -2.22 -17.75
CA VAL A 13 3.23 -0.91 -17.08
C VAL A 13 3.01 -1.09 -15.58
N ALA A 14 2.13 -2.00 -15.17
CA ALA A 14 1.87 -2.28 -13.76
C ALA A 14 3.12 -2.83 -13.04
N ILE A 15 3.87 -3.73 -13.67
CA ILE A 15 5.12 -4.29 -13.13
C ILE A 15 6.18 -3.20 -12.98
N ILE A 16 6.39 -2.38 -14.00
CA ILE A 16 7.41 -1.31 -13.95
C ILE A 16 7.02 -0.25 -12.91
N ALA A 17 5.82 0.30 -13.02
CA ALA A 17 5.36 1.34 -12.10
C ALA A 17 5.24 0.82 -10.66
N GLY A 18 4.66 -0.38 -10.48
CA GLY A 18 4.55 -1.04 -9.19
C GLY A 18 5.91 -1.42 -8.60
N GLY A 19 6.84 -1.89 -9.43
CA GLY A 19 8.20 -2.21 -9.02
C GLY A 19 8.97 -1.00 -8.52
N ILE A 20 8.94 0.10 -9.27
CA ILE A 20 9.62 1.36 -8.88
C ILE A 20 8.98 1.93 -7.61
N ALA A 21 7.67 2.14 -7.62
CA ALA A 21 6.95 2.71 -6.48
C ALA A 21 7.04 1.80 -5.25
N GLY A 22 6.90 0.48 -5.44
CA GLY A 22 7.02 -0.51 -4.38
C GLY A 22 8.40 -0.53 -3.74
N THR A 23 9.46 -0.46 -4.54
CA THR A 23 10.84 -0.43 -4.03
C THR A 23 11.11 0.84 -3.23
N ILE A 24 10.71 2.00 -3.73
CA ILE A 24 10.85 3.28 -3.02
C ILE A 24 10.06 3.22 -1.71
N GLY A 25 8.81 2.74 -1.75
CA GLY A 25 7.95 2.57 -0.59
C GLY A 25 8.53 1.59 0.43
N PHE A 26 9.09 0.47 -0.03
CA PHE A 26 9.72 -0.54 0.82
C PHE A 26 10.94 0.02 1.58
N VAL A 27 11.80 0.75 0.89
CA VAL A 27 12.95 1.43 1.52
C VAL A 27 12.46 2.44 2.56
N GLY A 28 11.50 3.29 2.20
CA GLY A 28 10.93 4.29 3.11
C GLY A 28 10.28 3.66 4.35
N LEU A 29 9.48 2.61 4.17
CA LEU A 29 8.86 1.88 5.29
C LEU A 29 9.89 1.14 6.15
N THR A 30 10.93 0.57 5.55
CA THR A 30 12.02 -0.08 6.30
C THR A 30 12.74 0.93 7.18
N MET A 31 13.02 2.13 6.67
CA MET A 31 13.58 3.21 7.48
C MET A 31 12.65 3.62 8.63
N LEU A 32 11.34 3.70 8.38
CA LEU A 32 10.36 4.02 9.42
C LEU A 32 10.27 2.93 10.49
N VAL A 33 10.25 1.65 10.09
CA VAL A 33 10.26 0.50 11.00
C VAL A 33 11.51 0.56 11.88
N PHE A 34 12.68 0.73 11.25
CA PHE A 34 13.95 0.82 11.98
C PHE A 34 13.91 1.97 13.01
N ARG A 35 13.54 3.17 12.61
CA ARG A 35 13.45 4.31 13.52
C ARG A 35 12.48 4.07 14.68
N ARG A 36 11.35 3.42 14.41
CA ARG A 36 10.31 3.18 15.41
C ARG A 36 10.67 2.09 16.42
N LEU A 37 11.47 1.12 15.99
CA LEU A 37 11.92 0.03 16.86
C LEU A 37 13.20 0.34 17.65
N PHE A 38 14.15 1.05 17.03
CA PHE A 38 15.51 1.21 17.58
C PHE A 38 15.82 2.61 18.10
N VAL A 39 15.05 3.66 17.72
CA VAL A 39 15.28 5.01 18.27
C VAL A 39 14.40 5.18 19.51
N GLU A 40 15.01 5.22 20.70
CA GLU A 40 14.35 5.25 22.01
C GLU A 40 13.31 6.37 22.14
N ARG A 41 13.65 7.58 21.70
CA ARG A 41 12.75 8.74 21.75
C ARG A 41 11.46 8.51 20.94
N ILE A 42 11.56 7.88 19.78
CA ILE A 42 10.41 7.59 18.90
C ILE A 42 9.63 6.41 19.45
N ARG A 43 10.34 5.39 19.95
CA ARG A 43 9.73 4.22 20.57
C ARG A 43 8.89 4.58 21.78
N ALA A 44 9.37 5.47 22.64
CA ALA A 44 8.66 5.92 23.84
C ALA A 44 7.33 6.62 23.54
N THR A 45 7.21 7.27 22.37
CA THR A 45 5.99 7.95 21.92
C THR A 45 5.09 7.09 21.01
N SER A 46 5.52 5.86 20.68
CA SER A 46 4.80 4.95 19.78
C SER A 46 3.93 3.99 20.59
N THR A 47 2.67 3.85 20.18
CA THR A 47 1.78 2.82 20.74
C THR A 47 2.05 1.46 20.08
N LYS A 48 1.64 0.38 20.74
CA LYS A 48 1.72 -0.98 20.17
C LYS A 48 0.93 -1.09 18.86
N SER A 49 -0.21 -0.42 18.78
CA SER A 49 -1.04 -0.36 17.58
C SER A 49 -0.31 0.33 16.41
N ASP A 50 0.42 1.42 16.67
CA ASP A 50 1.18 2.12 15.63
C ASP A 50 2.29 1.24 15.03
N ILE A 51 2.95 0.43 15.88
CA ILE A 51 3.99 -0.51 15.45
C ILE A 51 3.36 -1.65 14.64
N ALA A 52 2.24 -2.21 15.11
CA ALA A 52 1.54 -3.29 14.42
C ALA A 52 1.08 -2.87 13.02
N VAL A 53 0.45 -1.71 12.90
CA VAL A 53 0.01 -1.16 11.61
C VAL A 53 1.20 -0.94 10.67
N LEU A 54 2.30 -0.39 11.18
CA LEU A 54 3.50 -0.17 10.37
C LEU A 54 4.11 -1.48 9.86
N LEU A 55 4.14 -2.52 10.70
CA LEU A 55 4.62 -3.85 10.31
C LEU A 55 3.69 -4.51 9.27
N ILE A 56 2.39 -4.39 9.43
CA ILE A 56 1.41 -4.89 8.46
C ILE A 56 1.62 -4.22 7.09
N LEU A 57 1.80 -2.90 7.06
CA LEU A 57 2.09 -2.16 5.83
C LEU A 57 3.43 -2.58 5.21
N TRP A 58 4.45 -2.81 6.04
CA TRP A 58 5.76 -3.27 5.57
C TRP A 58 5.68 -4.66 4.93
N ILE A 59 4.98 -5.61 5.58
CA ILE A 59 4.73 -6.94 5.02
C ILE A 59 3.92 -6.84 3.73
N GLN A 60 2.91 -5.97 3.67
CA GLN A 60 2.08 -5.78 2.48
C GLN A 60 2.89 -5.33 1.26
N ILE A 61 3.77 -4.34 1.43
CA ILE A 61 4.65 -3.91 0.32
C ILE A 61 5.64 -5.01 -0.08
N MET A 62 6.19 -5.72 0.89
CA MET A 62 7.08 -6.85 0.63
C MET A 62 6.36 -7.93 -0.19
N LEU A 63 5.15 -8.33 0.20
CA LEU A 63 4.33 -9.28 -0.56
C LEU A 63 4.02 -8.75 -1.96
N GLY A 64 3.68 -7.47 -2.10
CA GLY A 64 3.45 -6.84 -3.40
C GLY A 64 4.67 -6.90 -4.33
N LEU A 65 5.87 -6.66 -3.81
CA LEU A 65 7.11 -6.82 -4.59
C LEU A 65 7.37 -8.29 -4.97
N LEU A 66 7.02 -9.23 -4.09
CA LEU A 66 7.16 -10.66 -4.36
C LEU A 66 6.16 -11.19 -5.40
N THR A 67 5.06 -10.50 -5.67
CA THR A 67 4.16 -10.86 -6.77
C THR A 67 4.76 -10.57 -8.14
N ILE A 68 5.74 -9.66 -8.25
CA ILE A 68 6.34 -9.26 -9.53
C ILE A 68 7.03 -10.43 -10.24
N PRO A 69 7.98 -11.19 -9.63
CA PRO A 69 8.62 -12.31 -10.29
C PRO A 69 7.62 -13.41 -10.69
N VAL A 70 6.58 -13.62 -9.87
CA VAL A 70 5.52 -14.58 -10.17
C VAL A 70 4.70 -14.09 -11.38
N SER A 71 4.35 -12.81 -11.42
CA SER A 71 3.64 -12.22 -12.57
C SER A 71 4.47 -12.26 -13.86
N LEU A 72 5.79 -12.15 -13.76
CA LEU A 72 6.69 -12.27 -14.92
C LEU A 72 6.79 -13.69 -15.47
N SER A 73 6.55 -14.72 -14.65
CA SER A 73 6.52 -16.12 -15.09
C SER A 73 5.26 -16.47 -15.89
N HIS A 74 4.18 -15.69 -15.75
CA HIS A 74 2.93 -15.85 -16.47
C HIS A 74 2.85 -14.83 -17.61
N HIS A 75 3.30 -15.23 -18.80
CA HIS A 75 3.43 -14.35 -19.98
C HIS A 75 2.07 -13.98 -20.64
N ASP A 76 1.00 -14.65 -20.28
CA ASP A 76 -0.32 -14.53 -20.92
C ASP A 76 -1.25 -13.48 -20.28
N ALA A 77 -0.76 -12.72 -19.32
CA ALA A 77 -1.52 -11.71 -18.57
C ALA A 77 -2.82 -12.23 -17.90
N THR A 78 -3.03 -13.55 -17.83
CA THR A 78 -4.26 -14.14 -17.24
C THR A 78 -4.45 -13.75 -15.79
N VAL A 79 -3.40 -13.76 -14.99
CA VAL A 79 -3.43 -13.35 -13.58
C VAL A 79 -3.93 -11.91 -13.44
N MET A 80 -3.47 -11.00 -14.31
CA MET A 80 -3.90 -9.61 -14.27
C MET A 80 -5.36 -9.44 -14.67
N ILE A 81 -5.82 -10.20 -15.68
CA ILE A 81 -7.22 -10.18 -16.11
C ILE A 81 -8.09 -10.71 -14.98
N ASN A 82 -7.77 -11.85 -14.41
CA ASN A 82 -8.50 -12.46 -13.30
C ASN A 82 -8.60 -11.54 -12.08
N LEU A 83 -7.49 -10.90 -11.69
CA LEU A 83 -7.50 -9.92 -10.59
C LEU A 83 -8.37 -8.69 -10.92
N SER A 84 -8.37 -8.23 -12.17
CA SER A 84 -9.23 -7.12 -12.60
C SER A 84 -10.71 -7.48 -12.53
N GLU A 85 -11.09 -8.67 -13.00
CA GLU A 85 -12.46 -9.18 -12.90
C GLU A 85 -12.89 -9.39 -11.45
N TRP A 86 -12.02 -9.95 -10.62
CA TRP A 86 -12.25 -10.10 -9.19
C TRP A 86 -12.60 -8.76 -8.52
N VAL A 87 -11.78 -7.72 -8.74
CA VAL A 87 -12.03 -6.37 -8.20
C VAL A 87 -13.35 -5.81 -8.71
N GLN A 88 -13.65 -5.94 -10.02
CA GLN A 88 -14.90 -5.46 -10.60
C GLN A 88 -16.11 -6.16 -9.99
N HIS A 89 -16.06 -7.49 -9.81
CA HIS A 89 -17.14 -8.24 -9.17
C HIS A 89 -17.39 -7.80 -7.74
N ILE A 90 -16.33 -7.55 -6.95
CA ILE A 90 -16.48 -7.04 -5.58
C ILE A 90 -17.09 -5.63 -5.59
N LEU A 91 -16.57 -4.72 -6.39
CA LEU A 91 -17.04 -3.33 -6.43
C LEU A 91 -18.46 -3.18 -6.98
N THR A 92 -18.88 -4.10 -7.84
CA THR A 92 -20.24 -4.12 -8.42
C THR A 92 -21.18 -5.08 -7.70
N PHE A 93 -20.77 -5.67 -6.57
CA PHE A 93 -21.57 -6.63 -5.78
C PHE A 93 -22.09 -7.82 -6.59
N ARG A 94 -21.30 -8.32 -7.57
CA ARG A 94 -21.63 -9.49 -8.36
C ARG A 94 -21.17 -10.76 -7.65
N SER A 95 -21.98 -11.83 -7.78
CA SER A 95 -21.59 -13.16 -7.30
C SER A 95 -20.47 -13.77 -8.15
N GLY A 96 -19.75 -14.78 -7.60
CA GLY A 96 -18.71 -15.51 -8.32
C GLY A 96 -17.36 -14.81 -8.35
N ALA A 97 -17.12 -13.75 -7.54
CA ALA A 97 -15.82 -13.10 -7.45
C ALA A 97 -14.69 -14.07 -7.06
N SER A 98 -14.97 -15.05 -6.19
CA SER A 98 -13.98 -16.04 -5.74
C SER A 98 -13.39 -16.87 -6.87
N ASP A 99 -14.16 -17.15 -7.93
CA ASP A 99 -13.77 -18.07 -8.99
C ASP A 99 -12.57 -17.54 -9.80
N TYR A 100 -12.42 -16.23 -9.85
CA TYR A 100 -11.30 -15.59 -10.56
C TYR A 100 -9.95 -15.68 -9.84
N ILE A 101 -9.94 -15.94 -8.53
CA ILE A 101 -8.70 -15.98 -7.76
C ILE A 101 -8.28 -17.40 -7.34
N VAL A 102 -9.15 -18.40 -7.52
CA VAL A 102 -8.88 -19.80 -7.09
C VAL A 102 -7.60 -20.35 -7.71
N GLU A 103 -7.33 -20.05 -8.97
CA GLU A 103 -6.18 -20.56 -9.73
C GLU A 103 -4.94 -19.67 -9.63
N THR A 104 -4.98 -18.58 -8.83
CA THR A 104 -3.82 -17.71 -8.67
C THR A 104 -2.84 -18.28 -7.65
N ASP A 105 -1.57 -17.89 -7.75
CA ASP A 105 -0.54 -18.32 -6.82
C ASP A 105 -0.80 -17.85 -5.38
N PHE A 106 -0.38 -18.65 -4.41
CA PHE A 106 -0.55 -18.40 -2.98
C PHE A 106 -0.08 -17.00 -2.54
N ILE A 107 0.95 -16.45 -3.18
CA ILE A 107 1.47 -15.12 -2.83
C ILE A 107 0.47 -14.01 -3.15
N PHE A 108 -0.30 -14.15 -4.23
CA PHE A 108 -1.38 -13.22 -4.55
C PHE A 108 -2.49 -13.28 -3.50
N HIS A 109 -2.88 -14.48 -3.06
CA HIS A 109 -3.87 -14.66 -2.00
C HIS A 109 -3.44 -13.96 -0.70
N LEU A 110 -2.19 -14.17 -0.26
CA LEU A 110 -1.67 -13.50 0.94
C LEU A 110 -1.69 -11.99 0.81
N HIS A 111 -1.25 -11.48 -0.35
CA HIS A 111 -1.24 -10.04 -0.63
C HIS A 111 -2.66 -9.45 -0.61
N LEU A 112 -3.63 -10.14 -1.22
CA LEU A 112 -5.03 -9.72 -1.24
C LEU A 112 -5.66 -9.75 0.16
N ILE A 113 -5.49 -10.85 0.92
CA ILE A 113 -6.05 -10.99 2.27
C ILE A 113 -5.48 -9.89 3.18
N LEU A 114 -4.17 -9.66 3.14
CA LEU A 114 -3.54 -8.64 3.95
C LEU A 114 -3.97 -7.24 3.52
N GLY A 115 -4.13 -6.99 2.21
CA GLY A 115 -4.65 -5.76 1.66
C GLY A 115 -6.08 -5.47 2.15
N MET A 116 -6.98 -6.46 2.05
CA MET A 116 -8.35 -6.34 2.57
C MET A 116 -8.37 -6.11 4.08
N THR A 117 -7.46 -6.74 4.82
CA THR A 117 -7.30 -6.51 6.26
C THR A 117 -6.89 -5.08 6.56
N ILE A 118 -5.99 -4.49 5.76
CA ILE A 118 -5.59 -3.08 5.91
C ILE A 118 -6.78 -2.15 5.66
N PHE A 119 -7.59 -2.40 4.64
CA PHE A 119 -8.80 -1.63 4.38
C PHE A 119 -9.80 -1.73 5.54
N LEU A 120 -9.98 -2.92 6.12
CA LEU A 120 -10.83 -3.12 7.28
C LEU A 120 -10.31 -2.37 8.51
N LEU A 121 -9.00 -2.39 8.74
CA LEU A 121 -8.37 -1.71 9.88
C LEU A 121 -8.26 -0.19 9.70
N PHE A 122 -8.36 0.29 8.45
CA PHE A 122 -8.14 1.69 8.11
C PHE A 122 -8.92 2.67 8.98
N PRO A 123 -10.26 2.55 9.15
CA PRO A 123 -11.05 3.50 9.95
C PRO A 123 -10.75 3.43 11.45
N PHE A 124 -10.22 2.31 11.94
CA PHE A 124 -9.94 2.08 13.38
C PHE A 124 -8.51 2.44 13.77
N THR A 125 -7.68 2.83 12.82
CA THR A 125 -6.26 3.15 13.03
C THR A 125 -5.95 4.60 12.70
N ARG A 126 -4.75 5.04 13.04
CA ARG A 126 -4.27 6.38 12.66
C ARG A 126 -4.08 6.56 11.16
N LEU A 127 -4.24 5.51 10.35
CA LEU A 127 -4.21 5.62 8.89
C LEU A 127 -5.28 6.56 8.36
N VAL A 128 -6.43 6.70 9.05
CA VAL A 128 -7.48 7.65 8.67
C VAL A 128 -6.97 9.10 8.60
N HIS A 129 -5.96 9.44 9.40
CA HIS A 129 -5.36 10.78 9.38
C HIS A 129 -4.60 11.07 8.08
N MET A 130 -4.25 10.05 7.28
CA MET A 130 -3.67 10.25 5.95
C MET A 130 -4.66 10.94 4.99
N LEU A 131 -5.97 10.70 5.16
CA LEU A 131 -7.02 11.36 4.37
C LEU A 131 -7.21 12.83 4.77
N SER A 132 -6.85 13.18 5.98
CA SER A 132 -6.88 14.56 6.48
C SER A 132 -5.60 15.33 6.18
N VAL A 133 -4.74 14.85 5.27
CA VAL A 133 -3.57 15.60 4.81
C VAL A 133 -4.05 16.97 4.38
N PRO A 134 -3.63 18.01 5.10
CA PRO A 134 -4.15 19.34 4.82
C PRO A 134 -3.54 19.82 3.52
N VAL A 135 -4.28 19.66 2.43
CA VAL A 135 -3.94 20.19 1.09
C VAL A 135 -3.56 21.68 1.18
N LYS A 136 -4.12 22.38 2.19
CA LYS A 136 -3.77 23.77 2.53
C LYS A 136 -2.29 23.98 2.91
N TYR A 137 -1.55 22.94 3.35
CA TYR A 137 -0.11 23.09 3.64
C TYR A 137 0.75 23.30 2.39
N ILE A 138 0.30 22.83 1.24
CA ILE A 138 1.01 23.02 -0.04
C ILE A 138 1.00 24.50 -0.45
N ALA A 139 -0.09 25.23 -0.12
CA ALA A 139 -0.27 26.65 -0.45
C ALA A 139 -0.01 27.59 0.76
N ARG A 140 0.35 27.06 1.92
CA ARG A 140 0.49 27.87 3.14
C ARG A 140 1.90 28.43 3.25
N PRO A 141 2.05 29.76 3.43
CA PRO A 141 3.36 30.34 3.67
C PRO A 141 3.95 29.80 4.99
N TYR A 142 5.26 29.65 5.02
CA TYR A 142 6.02 29.17 6.19
C TYR A 142 5.67 30.00 7.43
N GLN A 143 5.18 29.35 8.48
CA GLN A 143 4.91 30.00 9.77
C GLN A 143 6.14 29.87 10.68
N VAL A 144 6.79 30.98 10.91
CA VAL A 144 7.83 31.07 11.96
C VAL A 144 7.13 31.14 13.32
N VAL A 145 7.18 30.06 14.09
CA VAL A 145 6.78 30.08 15.50
C VAL A 145 7.93 30.75 16.29
N ARG A 146 7.79 32.05 16.53
CA ARG A 146 8.71 32.76 17.45
C ARG A 146 8.24 32.45 18.88
N SER A 147 9.08 31.78 19.66
CA SER A 147 8.96 31.79 21.10
C SER A 147 9.17 33.22 21.57
N LYS A 148 8.16 33.86 22.16
CA LYS A 148 8.35 35.06 22.97
C LYS A 148 9.01 34.61 24.26
N ASN A 149 10.34 34.52 24.28
CA ASN A 149 11.06 34.55 25.55
C ASN A 149 10.79 35.90 26.16
N GLY A 150 9.91 35.89 27.16
CA GLY A 150 9.71 37.09 27.99
C GLY A 150 11.02 37.49 28.61
N ARG A 151 11.47 38.70 28.33
CA ARG A 151 12.42 39.41 29.18
C ARG A 151 11.81 39.44 30.57
N ARG A 152 12.49 38.86 31.50
CA ARG A 152 12.56 39.29 32.89
C ARG A 152 14.02 39.56 33.23
#